data_51b629567af8353c0bdaba236d6e0311
#
_entry.id   51b629567af8353c0bdaba236d6e0311
#
_cell.length_a   1.000
_cell.length_b   1.000
_cell.length_c   1.000
_cell.angle_alpha   90.00
_cell.angle_beta   90.00
_cell.angle_gamma   90.00
#
_symmetry.space_group_name_H-M   'P 1'
#
loop_
_entity.id
_entity.type
_entity.pdbx_description
1 polymer ?
#
loop_
_entity_poly.entity_id
_entity_poly.type
_entity_poly.pdbx_seq_one_letter_code
_entity_poly.pdbx_strand_id
1 'polypeptide(L)'
;MNTNDKIHYTLLAGTLLIWYVLVIGPFLIRSHKSVPAESEREEIQPEPAYQALDENEILLMALMWTESRFNPEASDGQGSEGILQIRQTYVDEVNRILDKEVYKLEDARNLEKSLEMFEILQNYHNPDRDFIQTIYYHNKSTPYRNRVIKNYNMFLAYEKMREKIHGLG
;
A
#
# COMPACT_ATOMS: atom_id res chain seq x y z
N MET A 1 22.09 3.15 -8.14
CA MET A 1 20.83 3.77 -7.67
C MET A 1 21.17 5.18 -7.21
N ASN A 2 20.59 6.18 -7.86
CA ASN A 2 20.95 7.59 -7.64
C ASN A 2 20.36 8.07 -6.30
N THR A 3 20.99 9.06 -5.65
CA THR A 3 20.55 9.60 -4.34
C THR A 3 19.14 10.20 -4.39
N ASN A 4 18.71 10.72 -5.55
CA ASN A 4 17.36 11.24 -5.76
C ASN A 4 16.29 10.15 -5.73
N ASP A 5 16.62 8.93 -6.19
CA ASP A 5 15.68 7.81 -6.17
C ASP A 5 15.40 7.36 -4.72
N LYS A 6 16.42 7.36 -3.84
CA LYS A 6 16.23 7.03 -2.42
C LYS A 6 15.32 8.01 -1.68
N ILE A 7 15.37 9.31 -2.03
CA ILE A 7 14.54 10.35 -1.41
C ILE A 7 13.07 10.17 -1.81
N HIS A 8 12.80 9.83 -3.08
CA HIS A 8 11.43 9.54 -3.54
C HIS A 8 10.83 8.32 -2.84
N TYR A 9 11.61 7.23 -2.67
CA TYR A 9 11.12 6.02 -1.99
C TYR A 9 10.83 6.25 -0.50
N THR A 10 11.67 7.02 0.18
CA THR A 10 11.48 7.34 1.61
C THR A 10 10.23 8.22 1.81
N LEU A 11 9.93 9.12 0.88
CA LEU A 11 8.74 9.96 0.92
C LEU A 11 7.46 9.15 0.63
N LEU A 12 7.47 8.25 -0.36
CA LEU A 12 6.31 7.42 -0.71
C LEU A 12 5.96 6.43 0.40
N ALA A 13 6.98 5.75 0.95
CA ALA A 13 6.80 4.84 2.09
C ALA A 13 6.31 5.59 3.34
N GLY A 14 6.82 6.80 3.56
CA GLY A 14 6.41 7.66 4.68
C GLY A 14 4.95 8.10 4.60
N THR A 15 4.47 8.51 3.43
CA THR A 15 3.08 8.95 3.23
C THR A 15 2.08 7.79 3.34
N LEU A 16 2.40 6.61 2.80
CA LEU A 16 1.57 5.41 2.94
C LEU A 16 1.53 4.89 4.38
N LEU A 17 2.65 4.95 5.12
CA LEU A 17 2.70 4.56 6.53
C LEU A 17 1.88 5.50 7.40
N ILE A 18 1.96 6.80 7.17
CA ILE A 18 1.15 7.82 7.84
C ILE A 18 -0.33 7.60 7.53
N TRP A 19 -0.68 7.26 6.30
CA TRP A 19 -2.04 6.99 5.90
C TRP A 19 -2.60 5.70 6.54
N TYR A 20 -1.80 4.64 6.61
CA TYR A 20 -2.15 3.40 7.31
C TYR A 20 -2.40 3.65 8.80
N VAL A 21 -1.54 4.42 9.46
CA VAL A 21 -1.67 4.75 10.90
C VAL A 21 -2.83 5.71 11.15
N LEU A 22 -3.07 6.71 10.30
CA LEU A 22 -4.08 7.75 10.54
C LEU A 22 -5.49 7.39 10.06
N VAL A 23 -5.63 6.58 9.01
CA VAL A 23 -6.94 6.29 8.40
C VAL A 23 -7.43 4.89 8.72
N ILE A 24 -6.55 3.89 8.68
CA ILE A 24 -6.91 2.49 8.91
C ILE A 24 -6.69 2.09 10.38
N GLY A 25 -5.68 2.62 11.03
CA GLY A 25 -5.38 2.38 12.44
C GLY A 25 -6.57 2.65 13.38
N PRO A 26 -7.26 3.80 13.28
CA PRO A 26 -8.43 4.09 14.11
C PRO A 26 -9.61 3.15 13.87
N PHE A 27 -9.75 2.62 12.65
CA PHE A 27 -10.83 1.70 12.30
C PHE A 27 -10.61 0.29 12.88
N LEU A 28 -9.35 -0.16 12.95
CA LEU A 28 -8.97 -1.45 13.52
C LEU A 28 -8.90 -1.44 15.06
N ILE A 29 -8.57 -0.29 15.66
CA ILE A 29 -8.40 -0.14 17.12
C ILE A 29 -9.74 0.06 17.85
N ARG A 30 -10.84 0.40 17.15
CA ARG A 30 -12.13 0.68 17.76
C ARG A 30 -12.88 -0.55 18.29
N SER A 31 -12.30 -1.73 18.19
CA SER A 31 -12.93 -2.99 18.65
C SER A 31 -12.82 -3.27 20.16
N HIS A 32 -11.92 -2.61 20.90
CA HIS A 32 -11.77 -2.81 22.36
C HIS A 32 -11.15 -1.61 23.07
N LYS A 33 -11.97 -0.64 23.47
CA LYS A 33 -11.68 0.19 24.65
C LYS A 33 -12.97 0.72 25.28
N SER A 34 -13.18 0.36 26.54
CA SER A 34 -14.06 1.02 27.48
C SER A 34 -13.66 2.50 27.61
N VAL A 35 -14.64 3.38 27.57
CA VAL A 35 -14.51 4.82 27.75
C VAL A 35 -13.88 5.12 29.12
N PRO A 36 -12.71 5.76 29.23
CA PRO A 36 -12.23 6.30 30.50
C PRO A 36 -12.88 7.66 30.77
N ALA A 37 -13.11 7.92 32.04
CA ALA A 37 -13.66 9.15 32.55
C ALA A 37 -12.76 10.38 32.26
N GLU A 38 -13.43 11.49 32.04
CA GLU A 38 -13.00 12.84 31.85
C GLU A 38 -11.85 13.28 32.80
N SER A 39 -10.63 13.39 32.30
CA SER A 39 -9.67 14.45 32.67
C SER A 39 -8.33 14.19 31.98
N GLU A 40 -8.12 14.89 30.90
CA GLU A 40 -6.85 15.45 30.41
C GLU A 40 -7.15 15.98 29.01
N ARG A 41 -7.18 17.30 28.85
CA ARG A 41 -7.23 17.92 27.53
C ARG A 41 -5.89 17.60 26.87
N GLU A 42 -5.83 16.52 26.09
CA GLU A 42 -4.75 16.35 25.12
C GLU A 42 -4.73 17.61 24.24
N GLU A 43 -3.59 18.25 24.19
CA GLU A 43 -3.31 19.34 23.25
C GLU A 43 -3.53 18.76 21.84
N ILE A 44 -4.64 19.18 21.20
CA ILE A 44 -4.99 18.69 19.85
C ILE A 44 -3.88 19.19 18.93
N GLN A 45 -2.95 18.30 18.61
CA GLN A 45 -1.96 18.55 17.55
C GLN A 45 -2.75 18.86 16.27
N PRO A 46 -2.41 19.94 15.54
CA PRO A 46 -3.09 20.23 14.27
C PRO A 46 -3.00 19.01 13.36
N GLU A 47 -4.14 18.55 12.85
CA GLU A 47 -4.15 17.46 11.87
C GLU A 47 -3.23 17.82 10.70
N PRO A 48 -2.42 16.87 10.23
CA PRO A 48 -1.58 17.10 9.06
C PRO A 48 -2.46 17.57 7.88
N ALA A 49 -1.97 18.56 7.15
CA ALA A 49 -2.69 19.09 6.00
C ALA A 49 -3.06 17.93 5.04
N TYR A 50 -4.33 17.92 4.60
CA TYR A 50 -4.81 16.91 3.67
C TYR A 50 -3.97 16.94 2.39
N GLN A 51 -3.46 15.78 1.99
CA GLN A 51 -2.78 15.56 0.73
C GLN A 51 -3.60 14.57 -0.10
N ALA A 52 -3.98 14.97 -1.32
CA ALA A 52 -4.70 14.11 -2.25
C ALA A 52 -3.80 12.98 -2.72
N LEU A 53 -4.37 11.78 -2.83
CA LEU A 53 -3.67 10.61 -3.38
C LEU A 53 -3.64 10.68 -4.91
N ASP A 54 -2.52 10.30 -5.50
CA ASP A 54 -2.43 10.12 -6.94
C ASP A 54 -3.04 8.78 -7.40
N GLU A 55 -3.17 8.60 -8.72
CA GLU A 55 -3.78 7.39 -9.29
C GLU A 55 -2.99 6.11 -9.00
N ASN A 56 -1.66 6.19 -8.87
CA ASN A 56 -0.80 5.05 -8.56
C ASN A 56 -0.96 4.64 -7.10
N GLU A 57 -1.06 5.61 -6.20
CA GLU A 57 -1.32 5.36 -4.78
C GLU A 57 -2.70 4.72 -4.58
N ILE A 58 -3.73 5.20 -5.28
CA ILE A 58 -5.07 4.62 -5.26
C ILE A 58 -5.06 3.18 -5.83
N LEU A 59 -4.29 2.94 -6.90
CA LEU A 59 -4.15 1.60 -7.47
C LEU A 59 -3.44 0.65 -6.50
N LEU A 60 -2.37 1.09 -5.85
CA LEU A 60 -1.66 0.30 -4.85
C LEU A 60 -2.57 -0.06 -3.67
N MET A 61 -3.39 0.89 -3.21
CA MET A 61 -4.42 0.61 -2.19
C MET A 61 -5.41 -0.45 -2.66
N ALA A 62 -5.85 -0.38 -3.92
CA ALA A 62 -6.78 -1.36 -4.49
C ALA A 62 -6.15 -2.76 -4.58
N LEU A 63 -4.85 -2.85 -4.88
CA LEU A 63 -4.09 -4.09 -4.84
C LEU A 63 -4.03 -4.64 -3.42
N MET A 64 -3.53 -3.87 -2.45
CA MET A 64 -3.43 -4.30 -1.05
C MET A 64 -4.78 -4.75 -0.47
N TRP A 65 -5.86 -4.01 -0.81
CA TRP A 65 -7.21 -4.41 -0.40
C TRP A 65 -7.67 -5.71 -1.07
N THR A 66 -7.36 -5.91 -2.35
CA THR A 66 -7.75 -7.12 -3.09
C THR A 66 -7.04 -8.35 -2.56
N GLU A 67 -5.77 -8.21 -2.18
CA GLU A 67 -4.91 -9.30 -1.73
C GLU A 67 -5.17 -9.71 -0.28
N SER A 68 -5.17 -8.76 0.63
CA SER A 68 -5.13 -9.07 2.07
C SER A 68 -6.11 -8.28 2.93
N ARG A 69 -6.90 -7.35 2.35
CA ARG A 69 -7.67 -6.35 3.12
C ARG A 69 -6.78 -5.51 4.04
N PHE A 70 -5.60 -5.13 3.53
CA PHE A 70 -4.56 -4.40 4.28
C PHE A 70 -3.97 -5.17 5.48
N ASN A 71 -4.05 -6.49 5.50
CA ASN A 71 -3.45 -7.28 6.58
C ASN A 71 -1.99 -7.66 6.24
N PRO A 72 -0.98 -7.09 6.92
CA PRO A 72 0.42 -7.41 6.65
C PRO A 72 0.80 -8.83 7.09
N GLU A 73 0.06 -9.44 8.02
CA GLU A 73 0.29 -10.80 8.50
C GLU A 73 -0.50 -11.87 7.70
N ALA A 74 -1.15 -11.47 6.59
CA ALA A 74 -1.94 -12.40 5.80
C ALA A 74 -1.06 -13.47 5.17
N SER A 75 -1.53 -14.72 5.21
CA SER A 75 -0.94 -15.86 4.48
C SER A 75 -2.09 -16.70 3.92
N ASP A 76 -1.94 -17.14 2.67
CA ASP A 76 -2.92 -18.04 2.03
C ASP A 76 -2.67 -19.53 2.37
N GLY A 77 -1.60 -19.83 3.12
CA GLY A 77 -1.17 -21.20 3.42
C GLY A 77 -0.64 -21.96 2.20
N GLN A 78 -0.50 -21.30 1.05
CA GLN A 78 0.00 -21.85 -0.22
C GLN A 78 1.24 -21.10 -0.73
N GLY A 79 1.87 -20.32 0.16
CA GLY A 79 3.12 -19.62 -0.10
C GLY A 79 2.96 -18.17 -0.57
N SER A 80 1.78 -17.56 -0.40
CA SER A 80 1.60 -16.11 -0.54
C SER A 80 1.59 -15.45 0.82
N GLU A 81 2.37 -14.38 1.00
CA GLU A 81 2.63 -13.75 2.28
C GLU A 81 2.43 -12.22 2.22
N GLY A 82 1.98 -11.66 3.33
CA GLY A 82 1.93 -10.24 3.59
C GLY A 82 0.83 -9.47 2.87
N ILE A 83 0.92 -8.14 2.95
CA ILE A 83 -0.12 -7.22 2.49
C ILE A 83 -0.41 -7.30 0.99
N LEU A 84 0.61 -7.62 0.18
CA LEU A 84 0.54 -7.81 -1.27
C LEU A 84 0.50 -9.28 -1.70
N GLN A 85 0.41 -10.23 -0.76
CA GLN A 85 0.40 -11.68 -1.04
C GLN A 85 1.54 -12.10 -1.96
N ILE A 86 2.76 -11.66 -1.62
CA ILE A 86 3.98 -11.92 -2.37
C ILE A 86 4.34 -13.40 -2.25
N ARG A 87 4.80 -13.99 -3.37
CA ARG A 87 5.28 -15.37 -3.45
C ARG A 87 6.79 -15.43 -3.63
N GLN A 88 7.37 -16.60 -3.38
CA GLN A 88 8.82 -16.80 -3.55
C GLN A 88 9.30 -16.39 -4.95
N THR A 89 8.57 -16.73 -6.01
CA THR A 89 8.94 -16.34 -7.40
C THR A 89 8.99 -14.83 -7.61
N TYR A 90 8.21 -14.07 -6.85
CA TYR A 90 8.26 -12.61 -6.88
C TYR A 90 9.54 -12.10 -6.21
N VAL A 91 9.88 -12.67 -5.05
CA VAL A 91 11.12 -12.37 -4.32
C VAL A 91 12.35 -12.70 -5.17
N ASP A 92 12.34 -13.88 -5.82
CA ASP A 92 13.44 -14.31 -6.69
C ASP A 92 13.64 -13.33 -7.87
N GLU A 93 12.55 -12.85 -8.46
CA GLU A 93 12.62 -11.87 -9.54
C GLU A 93 13.15 -10.51 -9.06
N VAL A 94 12.73 -10.03 -7.90
CA VAL A 94 13.26 -8.80 -7.30
C VAL A 94 14.75 -8.93 -7.02
N ASN A 95 15.20 -10.05 -6.43
CA ASN A 95 16.60 -10.31 -6.17
C ASN A 95 17.42 -10.43 -7.48
N ARG A 96 16.84 -11.04 -8.52
CA ARG A 96 17.45 -11.08 -9.86
C ARG A 96 17.63 -9.67 -10.46
N ILE A 97 16.63 -8.79 -10.32
CA ILE A 97 16.70 -7.40 -10.80
C ILE A 97 17.84 -6.65 -10.07
N LEU A 98 18.02 -6.91 -8.79
CA LEU A 98 19.04 -6.27 -7.96
C LEU A 98 20.45 -6.88 -8.14
N ASP A 99 20.55 -8.01 -8.86
CA ASP A 99 21.77 -8.83 -8.97
C ASP A 99 22.35 -9.20 -7.58
N LYS A 100 21.46 -9.43 -6.60
CA LYS A 100 21.82 -9.71 -5.22
C LYS A 100 20.65 -10.28 -4.42
N GLU A 101 20.92 -11.24 -3.53
CA GLU A 101 19.94 -11.73 -2.54
C GLU A 101 19.76 -10.71 -1.40
N VAL A 102 18.77 -9.82 -1.55
CA VAL A 102 18.44 -8.76 -0.58
C VAL A 102 17.21 -9.14 0.23
N TYR A 103 16.21 -9.75 -0.42
CA TYR A 103 14.91 -10.07 0.18
C TYR A 103 14.71 -11.57 0.30
N LYS A 104 13.88 -11.94 1.31
CA LYS A 104 13.36 -13.29 1.54
C LYS A 104 11.84 -13.22 1.59
N LEU A 105 11.17 -14.37 1.49
CA LEU A 105 9.70 -14.41 1.50
C LEU A 105 9.11 -13.85 2.80
N GLU A 106 9.75 -14.08 3.94
CA GLU A 106 9.32 -13.53 5.23
C GLU A 106 9.30 -12.00 5.28
N ASP A 107 10.11 -11.31 4.46
CA ASP A 107 10.13 -9.85 4.34
C ASP A 107 8.81 -9.29 3.76
N ALA A 108 8.03 -10.11 3.06
CA ALA A 108 6.72 -9.73 2.54
C ALA A 108 5.70 -9.38 3.64
N ARG A 109 5.90 -9.82 4.88
CA ARG A 109 5.07 -9.44 6.04
C ARG A 109 5.44 -8.07 6.61
N ASN A 110 6.62 -7.57 6.30
CA ASN A 110 6.99 -6.20 6.62
C ASN A 110 6.43 -5.27 5.54
N LEU A 111 5.60 -4.30 5.92
CA LEU A 111 4.93 -3.39 5.00
C LEU A 111 5.93 -2.63 4.11
N GLU A 112 6.96 -2.04 4.71
CA GLU A 112 7.96 -1.25 4.00
C GLU A 112 8.70 -2.08 2.95
N LYS A 113 9.20 -3.26 3.34
CA LYS A 113 9.89 -4.18 2.43
C LYS A 113 8.98 -4.74 1.32
N SER A 114 7.71 -4.99 1.64
CA SER A 114 6.71 -5.43 0.66
C SER A 114 6.49 -4.37 -0.41
N LEU A 115 6.39 -3.09 -0.01
CA LEU A 115 6.27 -1.95 -0.92
C LEU A 115 7.56 -1.71 -1.70
N GLU A 116 8.74 -1.84 -1.08
CA GLU A 116 10.02 -1.74 -1.79
C GLU A 116 10.14 -2.80 -2.89
N MET A 117 9.82 -4.05 -2.61
CA MET A 117 9.81 -5.12 -3.60
C MET A 117 8.85 -4.82 -4.76
N PHE A 118 7.65 -4.31 -4.45
CA PHE A 118 6.69 -3.89 -5.45
C PHE A 118 7.25 -2.80 -6.36
N GLU A 119 7.83 -1.75 -5.78
CA GLU A 119 8.42 -0.64 -6.52
C GLU A 119 9.59 -1.07 -7.42
N ILE A 120 10.47 -1.94 -6.92
CA ILE A 120 11.60 -2.47 -7.70
C ILE A 120 11.08 -3.20 -8.95
N LEU A 121 10.09 -4.07 -8.78
CA LEU A 121 9.51 -4.84 -9.88
C LEU A 121 8.80 -3.95 -10.89
N GLN A 122 8.00 -2.97 -10.42
CA GLN A 122 7.32 -2.03 -11.29
C GLN A 122 8.31 -1.15 -12.06
N ASN A 123 9.32 -0.60 -11.41
CA ASN A 123 10.33 0.23 -12.06
C ASN A 123 11.09 -0.51 -13.17
N TYR A 124 11.28 -1.81 -13.01
CA TYR A 124 11.97 -2.62 -14.01
C TYR A 124 11.08 -3.03 -15.18
N HIS A 125 9.86 -3.53 -14.89
CA HIS A 125 8.99 -4.11 -15.90
C HIS A 125 7.92 -3.15 -16.44
N ASN A 126 7.61 -2.08 -15.71
CA ASN A 126 6.53 -1.12 -16.00
C ASN A 126 6.96 0.31 -15.64
N PRO A 127 8.06 0.82 -16.23
CA PRO A 127 8.61 2.14 -15.86
C PRO A 127 7.62 3.29 -16.12
N ASP A 128 6.72 3.15 -17.09
CA ASP A 128 5.70 4.15 -17.42
C ASP A 128 4.48 4.10 -16.51
N ARG A 129 4.47 3.17 -15.54
CA ARG A 129 3.35 2.99 -14.59
C ARG A 129 2.00 2.77 -15.27
N ASP A 130 2.00 2.05 -16.39
CA ASP A 130 0.73 1.67 -17.02
C ASP A 130 -0.17 0.89 -16.05
N PHE A 131 -1.39 1.38 -15.90
CA PHE A 131 -2.37 0.86 -14.94
C PHE A 131 -2.65 -0.65 -15.12
N ILE A 132 -2.84 -1.10 -16.37
CA ILE A 132 -3.16 -2.50 -16.65
C ILE A 132 -1.92 -3.39 -16.48
N GLN A 133 -0.73 -2.88 -16.85
CA GLN A 133 0.52 -3.60 -16.65
C GLN A 133 0.84 -3.75 -15.16
N THR A 134 0.58 -2.74 -14.34
CA THR A 134 0.74 -2.84 -12.87
C THR A 134 -0.04 -4.03 -12.32
N ILE A 135 -1.31 -4.16 -12.69
CA ILE A 135 -2.15 -5.30 -12.26
C ILE A 135 -1.65 -6.62 -12.84
N TYR A 136 -1.24 -6.62 -14.11
CA TYR A 136 -0.79 -7.81 -14.83
C TYR A 136 0.48 -8.42 -14.23
N TYR A 137 1.47 -7.60 -13.86
CA TYR A 137 2.69 -8.09 -13.23
C TYR A 137 2.46 -8.63 -11.83
N HIS A 138 1.39 -8.22 -11.18
CA HIS A 138 0.99 -8.79 -9.90
C HIS A 138 0.23 -10.12 -10.07
N ASN A 139 -0.82 -10.13 -10.91
CA ASN A 139 -1.58 -11.34 -11.23
C ASN A 139 -2.23 -11.25 -12.62
N LYS A 140 -1.93 -12.23 -13.47
CA LYS A 140 -2.35 -12.26 -14.90
C LYS A 140 -3.82 -12.58 -15.13
N SER A 141 -4.58 -13.01 -14.12
CA SER A 141 -5.94 -13.51 -14.32
C SER A 141 -6.96 -12.38 -14.52
N THR A 142 -7.86 -12.53 -15.49
CA THR A 142 -8.94 -11.57 -15.75
C THR A 142 -9.89 -11.38 -14.56
N PRO A 143 -10.32 -12.43 -13.83
CA PRO A 143 -11.13 -12.22 -12.62
C PRO A 143 -10.43 -11.40 -11.54
N TYR A 144 -9.13 -11.56 -11.38
CA TYR A 144 -8.33 -10.77 -10.46
C TYR A 144 -8.34 -9.29 -10.88
N ARG A 145 -7.96 -9.01 -12.14
CA ARG A 145 -7.97 -7.66 -12.69
C ARG A 145 -9.31 -6.95 -12.48
N ASN A 146 -10.43 -7.63 -12.73
CA ASN A 146 -11.76 -7.04 -12.54
C ASN A 146 -12.04 -6.69 -11.06
N ARG A 147 -11.54 -7.49 -10.11
CA ARG A 147 -11.65 -7.17 -8.67
C ARG A 147 -10.82 -5.94 -8.30
N VAL A 148 -9.58 -5.84 -8.81
CA VAL A 148 -8.73 -4.67 -8.56
C VAL A 148 -9.36 -3.41 -9.12
N ILE A 149 -9.85 -3.43 -10.37
CA ILE A 149 -10.52 -2.28 -11.00
C ILE A 149 -11.76 -1.85 -10.20
N LYS A 150 -12.57 -2.81 -9.72
CA LYS A 150 -13.72 -2.50 -8.86
C LYS A 150 -13.29 -1.79 -7.58
N ASN A 151 -12.25 -2.29 -6.92
CA ASN A 151 -11.73 -1.71 -5.67
C ASN A 151 -11.07 -0.35 -5.94
N TYR A 152 -10.35 -0.18 -7.04
CA TYR A 152 -9.80 1.10 -7.49
C TYR A 152 -10.89 2.17 -7.63
N ASN A 153 -11.98 1.86 -8.34
CA ASN A 153 -13.09 2.78 -8.52
C ASN A 153 -13.76 3.16 -7.18
N MET A 154 -13.80 2.24 -6.22
CA MET A 154 -14.32 2.51 -4.88
C MET A 154 -13.40 3.51 -4.14
N PHE A 155 -12.09 3.29 -4.15
CA PHE A 155 -11.13 4.19 -3.49
C PHE A 155 -11.07 5.56 -4.19
N LEU A 156 -11.10 5.59 -5.52
CA LEU A 156 -11.16 6.84 -6.29
C LEU A 156 -12.40 7.68 -5.95
N ALA A 157 -13.56 7.03 -5.82
CA ALA A 157 -14.79 7.72 -5.43
C ALA A 157 -14.70 8.28 -3.99
N TYR A 158 -14.08 7.53 -3.09
CA TYR A 158 -13.83 7.97 -1.72
C TYR A 158 -12.87 9.17 -1.69
N GLU A 159 -11.77 9.11 -2.47
CA GLU A 159 -10.80 10.21 -2.54
C GLU A 159 -11.42 11.49 -3.07
N LYS A 160 -12.20 11.42 -4.16
CA LYS A 160 -12.96 12.56 -4.69
C LYS A 160 -13.94 13.17 -3.67
N MET A 161 -14.50 12.35 -2.78
CA MET A 161 -15.34 12.85 -1.69
C MET A 161 -14.50 13.60 -0.64
N ARG A 162 -13.32 13.08 -0.30
CA ARG A 162 -12.37 13.73 0.63
C ARG A 162 -11.89 15.08 0.09
N GLU A 163 -11.52 15.15 -1.17
CA GLU A 163 -11.11 16.40 -1.83
C GLU A 163 -12.19 17.49 -1.67
N LYS A 164 -13.45 17.13 -1.89
CA LYS A 164 -14.59 18.08 -1.71
C LYS A 164 -14.73 18.54 -0.27
N ILE A 165 -14.54 17.64 0.71
CA ILE A 165 -14.64 17.99 2.14
C ILE A 165 -13.53 18.98 2.52
N HIS A 166 -12.32 18.81 1.96
CA HIS A 166 -11.17 19.67 2.24
C HIS A 166 -11.05 20.89 1.30
N GLY A 167 -12.03 21.10 0.42
CA GLY A 167 -12.09 22.30 -0.44
C GLY A 167 -11.09 22.30 -1.61
N LEU A 168 -10.65 21.14 -2.05
CA LEU A 168 -9.69 20.95 -3.14
C LEU A 168 -10.35 20.51 -4.47
N GLY A 169 -11.67 20.39 -4.52
CA GLY A 169 -12.45 19.95 -5.68
C GLY A 169 -13.37 21.03 -6.26
#